data_61f219fe5c67bc0706fc1ec8cb3ab7d3
#
_entry.id   61f219fe5c67bc0706fc1ec8cb3ab7d3
#
_cell.length_a   1.000
_cell.length_b   1.000
_cell.length_c   1.000
_cell.angle_alpha   90.00
_cell.angle_beta   90.00
_cell.angle_gamma   90.00
#
_symmetry.space_group_name_H-M   'P 1'
#
loop_
_entity.id
_entity.type
_entity.pdbx_description
1 polymer ?
#
loop_
_entity_poly.entity_id
_entity_poly.type
_entity_poly.pdbx_seq_one_letter_code
_entity_poly.pdbx_strand_id
1 'polypeptide(L)'
;MREITATIDIAASPDHVWDTLTDFSRYAEWNPMFTGGSGTLTAGSPLALRMPFGGIAMTFKTLVLAADRGRLLRWRGRLIGPSIFEAIHEFVLTPGGKGTTVVQRETLVGRLVPLAAPMIDKYEKQVVRLNEALRTRCQTAL
;
A
#
# COMPACT_ATOMS: atom_id res chain seq x y z
N MET A 1 -11.55 -15.47 0.98
CA MET A 1 -10.56 -14.57 0.39
C MET A 1 -11.28 -13.42 -0.31
N ARG A 2 -10.80 -12.23 -0.16
CA ARG A 2 -11.31 -11.07 -0.88
C ARG A 2 -10.15 -10.30 -1.47
N GLU A 3 -10.30 -9.85 -2.72
CA GLU A 3 -9.28 -9.09 -3.43
C GLU A 3 -9.82 -7.71 -3.83
N ILE A 4 -9.01 -6.69 -3.61
CA ILE A 4 -9.28 -5.32 -4.04
C ILE A 4 -8.17 -4.94 -5.00
N THR A 5 -8.54 -4.46 -6.20
CA THR A 5 -7.57 -4.03 -7.21
C THR A 5 -7.94 -2.65 -7.72
N ALA A 6 -6.97 -1.76 -7.79
CA ALA A 6 -7.12 -0.44 -8.38
C ALA A 6 -5.92 -0.14 -9.27
N THR A 7 -6.18 0.38 -10.45
CA THR A 7 -5.14 0.68 -11.45
C THR A 7 -5.18 2.17 -11.76
N ILE A 8 -3.99 2.78 -11.91
CA ILE A 8 -3.87 4.18 -12.27
C ILE A 8 -2.64 4.40 -13.14
N ASP A 9 -2.74 5.35 -14.09
CA ASP A 9 -1.62 5.79 -14.88
C ASP A 9 -1.08 7.10 -14.32
N ILE A 10 0.23 7.16 -14.13
CA ILE A 10 0.92 8.31 -13.56
C ILE A 10 1.94 8.84 -14.56
N ALA A 11 1.90 10.15 -14.83
CA ALA A 11 2.83 10.80 -15.75
C ALA A 11 4.16 11.10 -15.04
N ALA A 12 4.83 10.04 -14.61
CA ALA A 12 6.13 10.08 -13.95
C ALA A 12 6.85 8.75 -14.19
N SER A 13 8.17 8.76 -14.18
CA SER A 13 8.95 7.55 -14.39
C SER A 13 8.72 6.53 -13.27
N PRO A 14 8.93 5.23 -13.54
CA PRO A 14 8.86 4.21 -12.48
C PRO A 14 9.78 4.50 -11.29
N ASP A 15 10.97 5.04 -11.53
CA ASP A 15 11.88 5.42 -10.45
C ASP A 15 11.32 6.55 -9.58
N HIS A 16 10.72 7.56 -10.19
CA HIS A 16 10.11 8.66 -9.45
C HIS A 16 8.90 8.19 -8.63
N VAL A 17 8.06 7.35 -9.23
CA VAL A 17 6.92 6.75 -8.52
C VAL A 17 7.41 5.89 -7.35
N TRP A 18 8.44 5.09 -7.58
CA TRP A 18 9.04 4.27 -6.54
C TRP A 18 9.57 5.09 -5.37
N ASP A 19 10.33 6.16 -5.67
CA ASP A 19 10.89 7.01 -4.63
C ASP A 19 9.79 7.67 -3.78
N THR A 20 8.71 8.09 -4.41
CA THR A 20 7.55 8.66 -3.71
C THR A 20 6.85 7.61 -2.85
N LEU A 21 6.62 6.44 -3.42
CA LEU A 21 5.92 5.33 -2.77
C LEU A 21 6.69 4.78 -1.57
N THR A 22 8.00 4.84 -1.59
CA THR A 22 8.86 4.24 -0.55
C THR A 22 9.43 5.27 0.43
N ASP A 23 9.17 6.54 0.25
CA ASP A 23 9.58 7.57 1.20
C ASP A 23 8.55 7.68 2.33
N PHE A 24 8.59 6.75 3.25
CA PHE A 24 7.65 6.67 4.36
C PHE A 24 7.71 7.88 5.29
N SER A 25 8.85 8.55 5.38
CA SER A 25 9.02 9.73 6.23
C SER A 25 8.15 10.90 5.79
N ARG A 26 7.69 10.91 4.54
CA ARG A 26 6.85 11.97 3.99
C ARG A 26 5.39 11.55 3.78
N TYR A 27 5.02 10.34 4.20
CA TYR A 27 3.65 9.84 4.01
C TYR A 27 2.59 10.73 4.61
N ALA A 28 2.86 11.35 5.76
CA ALA A 28 1.89 12.25 6.39
C ALA A 28 1.54 13.46 5.52
N GLU A 29 2.39 13.81 4.55
CA GLU A 29 2.16 14.96 3.67
C GLU A 29 1.12 14.69 2.57
N TRP A 30 0.94 13.42 2.18
CA TRP A 30 0.12 13.13 1.01
C TRP A 30 -0.69 11.83 1.09
N ASN A 31 -0.27 10.86 1.88
CA ASN A 31 -0.86 9.53 1.87
C ASN A 31 -2.14 9.47 2.72
N PRO A 32 -3.31 9.16 2.13
CA PRO A 32 -4.57 9.15 2.88
C PRO A 32 -4.78 7.89 3.72
N MET A 33 -3.97 6.85 3.50
CA MET A 33 -4.12 5.56 4.18
C MET A 33 -3.08 5.37 5.28
N PHE A 34 -1.81 5.65 4.98
CA PHE A 34 -0.71 5.48 5.92
C PHE A 34 -0.11 6.84 6.29
N THR A 35 0.07 7.08 7.58
CA THR A 35 0.62 8.35 8.06
C THR A 35 2.12 8.28 8.28
N GLY A 36 2.72 7.12 8.13
CA GLY A 36 4.16 6.94 8.26
C GLY A 36 4.54 5.48 8.19
N GLY A 37 5.84 5.25 8.23
CA GLY A 37 6.39 3.91 8.25
C GLY A 37 7.88 3.93 8.52
N SER A 38 8.41 2.80 8.94
CA SER A 38 9.84 2.62 9.17
C SER A 38 10.23 1.17 8.98
N GLY A 39 11.42 0.96 8.48
CA GLY A 39 11.94 -0.37 8.23
C GLY A 39 12.86 -0.39 7.03
N THR A 40 13.38 -1.57 6.74
CA THR A 40 14.26 -1.79 5.60
C THR A 40 13.47 -2.47 4.48
N LEU A 41 13.56 -1.92 3.27
CA LEU A 41 12.87 -2.47 2.10
C LEU A 41 13.70 -3.59 1.47
N THR A 42 13.78 -4.70 2.18
CA THR A 42 14.42 -5.93 1.72
C THR A 42 13.49 -7.09 2.06
N ALA A 43 13.30 -8.01 1.14
CA ALA A 43 12.45 -9.18 1.38
C ALA A 43 12.88 -9.91 2.67
N GLY A 44 11.93 -10.20 3.52
CA GLY A 44 12.15 -10.82 4.83
C GLY A 44 12.35 -9.84 5.98
N SER A 45 12.42 -8.54 5.71
CA SER A 45 12.61 -7.52 6.76
C SER A 45 11.28 -7.03 7.31
N PRO A 46 11.22 -6.67 8.61
CA PRO A 46 10.03 -6.05 9.17
C PRO A 46 9.85 -4.63 8.64
N LEU A 47 8.59 -4.25 8.46
CA LEU A 47 8.18 -2.91 8.06
C LEU A 47 7.04 -2.48 8.98
N ALA A 48 7.25 -1.45 9.78
CA ALA A 48 6.21 -0.88 10.63
C ALA A 48 5.46 0.19 9.85
N LEU A 49 4.15 0.04 9.72
CA LEU A 49 3.29 1.01 9.04
C LEU A 49 2.31 1.62 10.03
N ARG A 50 2.18 2.94 9.96
CA ARG A 50 1.28 3.68 10.82
C ARG A 50 0.04 4.10 10.05
N MET A 51 -1.13 3.76 10.57
CA MET A 51 -2.39 4.14 9.95
C MET A 51 -3.48 4.32 11.01
N PRO A 52 -4.48 5.19 10.76
CA PRO A 52 -5.61 5.28 11.66
C PRO A 52 -6.47 4.03 11.59
N PHE A 53 -6.91 3.57 12.74
CA PHE A 53 -7.83 2.46 12.88
C PHE A 53 -8.85 2.84 13.96
N GLY A 54 -10.13 2.96 13.56
CA GLY A 54 -11.17 3.40 14.48
C GLY A 54 -10.94 4.79 15.08
N GLY A 55 -10.31 5.70 14.32
CA GLY A 55 -10.02 7.06 14.79
C GLY A 55 -8.76 7.19 15.62
N ILE A 56 -8.04 6.09 15.87
CA ILE A 56 -6.81 6.06 16.66
C ILE A 56 -5.66 5.70 15.74
N ALA A 57 -4.55 6.45 15.81
CA ALA A 57 -3.35 6.12 15.07
C ALA A 57 -2.70 4.86 15.67
N MET A 58 -2.52 3.84 14.83
CA MET A 58 -1.93 2.57 15.25
C MET A 58 -0.74 2.22 14.37
N THR A 59 0.20 1.48 14.94
CA THR A 59 1.35 0.97 14.21
C THR A 59 1.16 -0.53 13.99
N PHE A 60 1.20 -0.95 12.73
CA PHE A 60 1.10 -2.35 12.35
C PHE A 60 2.46 -2.85 11.90
N LYS A 61 2.89 -3.97 12.47
CA LYS A 61 4.12 -4.63 12.04
C LYS A 61 3.80 -5.52 10.84
N THR A 62 4.48 -5.28 9.74
CA THR A 62 4.34 -6.06 8.53
C THR A 62 5.66 -6.71 8.17
N LEU A 63 5.61 -7.63 7.23
CA LEU A 63 6.79 -8.28 6.68
C LEU A 63 6.90 -7.93 5.20
N VAL A 64 8.06 -7.42 4.78
CA VAL A 64 8.32 -7.18 3.36
C VAL A 64 8.45 -8.52 2.67
N LEU A 65 7.63 -8.77 1.66
CA LEU A 65 7.68 -9.98 0.84
C LEU A 65 8.51 -9.76 -0.43
N ALA A 66 8.45 -8.56 -0.99
CA ALA A 66 9.21 -8.21 -2.17
C ALA A 66 9.43 -6.69 -2.21
N ALA A 67 10.62 -6.28 -2.58
CA ALA A 67 10.98 -4.87 -2.80
C ALA A 67 11.95 -4.82 -3.98
N ASP A 68 11.38 -4.78 -5.18
CA ASP A 68 12.11 -4.74 -6.43
C ASP A 68 11.96 -3.33 -7.02
N ARG A 69 13.04 -2.56 -6.94
CA ARG A 69 13.02 -1.12 -7.24
C ARG A 69 12.36 -0.80 -8.58
N GLY A 70 11.38 0.07 -8.54
CA GLY A 70 10.67 0.54 -9.74
C GLY A 70 9.71 -0.49 -10.34
N ARG A 71 9.49 -1.63 -9.70
CA ARG A 71 8.67 -2.71 -10.25
C ARG A 71 7.65 -3.29 -9.29
N LEU A 72 8.07 -3.68 -8.08
CA LEU A 72 7.19 -4.41 -7.18
C LEU A 72 7.50 -4.11 -5.73
N LEU A 73 6.47 -3.70 -5.00
CA LEU A 73 6.51 -3.58 -3.55
C LEU A 73 5.37 -4.41 -2.99
N ARG A 74 5.68 -5.34 -2.10
CA ARG A 74 4.67 -6.22 -1.48
C ARG A 74 4.99 -6.44 -0.02
N TRP A 75 4.00 -6.29 0.84
CA TRP A 75 4.14 -6.64 2.25
C TRP A 75 2.92 -7.40 2.74
N ARG A 76 3.09 -8.09 3.87
CA ARG A 76 2.03 -8.85 4.52
C ARG A 76 1.85 -8.38 5.96
N GLY A 77 0.62 -8.04 6.31
CA GLY A 77 0.23 -7.78 7.68
C GLY A 77 -0.67 -8.88 8.21
N ARG A 78 -0.52 -9.21 9.48
CA ARG A 78 -1.37 -10.17 10.18
C ARG A 78 -1.98 -9.51 11.39
N LEU A 79 -3.31 -9.66 11.52
CA LEU A 79 -4.05 -9.21 12.68
C LEU A 79 -4.54 -10.44 13.45
N ILE A 80 -4.29 -10.46 14.77
CA ILE A 80 -4.76 -11.49 15.71
C ILE A 80 -4.02 -12.81 15.55
N GLY A 81 -3.60 -13.19 14.34
CA GLY A 81 -2.87 -14.43 14.11
C GLY A 81 -2.90 -14.86 12.65
N PRO A 82 -2.08 -15.85 12.29
CA PRO A 82 -1.81 -16.15 10.88
C PRO A 82 -2.98 -16.70 10.07
N SER A 83 -3.99 -17.29 10.72
CA SER A 83 -5.14 -17.83 10.00
C SER A 83 -6.44 -17.05 10.27
N ILE A 84 -6.37 -15.98 11.04
CA ILE A 84 -7.54 -15.22 11.48
C ILE A 84 -7.80 -14.07 10.52
N PHE A 85 -6.81 -13.21 10.31
CA PHE A 85 -6.89 -12.11 9.36
C PHE A 85 -5.50 -11.77 8.85
N GLU A 86 -5.32 -11.86 7.55
CA GLU A 86 -4.05 -11.57 6.90
C GLU A 86 -4.31 -10.71 5.67
N ALA A 87 -3.49 -9.68 5.49
CA ALA A 87 -3.59 -8.76 4.37
C ALA A 87 -2.26 -8.72 3.63
N ILE A 88 -2.30 -8.93 2.33
CA ILE A 88 -1.16 -8.76 1.45
C ILE A 88 -1.43 -7.55 0.58
N HIS A 89 -0.58 -6.54 0.69
CA HIS A 89 -0.67 -5.29 -0.06
C HIS A 89 0.46 -5.24 -1.07
N GLU A 90 0.14 -5.01 -2.33
CA GLU A 90 1.17 -4.92 -3.36
C GLU A 90 0.94 -3.76 -4.31
N PHE A 91 2.06 -3.24 -4.81
CA PHE A 91 2.10 -2.23 -5.86
C PHE A 91 2.96 -2.79 -6.98
N VAL A 92 2.37 -2.94 -8.16
CA VAL A 92 3.11 -3.36 -9.37
C VAL A 92 3.24 -2.14 -10.26
N LEU A 93 4.47 -1.76 -10.56
CA LEU A 93 4.80 -0.63 -11.42
C LEU A 93 5.24 -1.16 -12.78
N THR A 94 4.62 -0.66 -13.83
CA THR A 94 4.96 -1.05 -15.20
C THR A 94 5.17 0.22 -16.02
N PRO A 95 6.34 0.38 -16.68
CA PRO A 95 6.52 1.50 -17.59
C PRO A 95 5.54 1.39 -18.76
N GLY A 96 4.95 2.51 -19.15
CA GLY A 96 4.01 2.52 -20.25
C GLY A 96 3.70 3.93 -20.71
N GLY A 97 3.57 4.12 -22.02
CA GLY A 97 3.29 5.43 -22.57
C GLY A 97 4.33 6.45 -22.14
N LYS A 98 3.87 7.51 -21.47
CA LYS A 98 4.72 8.61 -21.00
C LYS A 98 5.02 8.54 -19.50
N GLY A 99 4.78 7.40 -18.87
CA GLY A 99 4.96 7.31 -17.44
C GLY A 99 4.90 5.88 -16.91
N THR A 100 4.10 5.68 -15.88
CA THR A 100 4.01 4.42 -15.15
C THR A 100 2.56 4.03 -14.93
N THR A 101 2.25 2.77 -15.18
CA THR A 101 0.97 2.18 -14.73
C THR A 101 1.21 1.52 -13.38
N VAL A 102 0.41 1.90 -12.39
CA VAL A 102 0.46 1.32 -11.05
C VAL A 102 -0.77 0.46 -10.85
N VAL A 103 -0.56 -0.82 -10.54
CA VAL A 103 -1.63 -1.72 -10.10
C VAL A 103 -1.45 -1.93 -8.61
N GLN A 104 -2.40 -1.44 -7.83
CA GLN A 104 -2.44 -1.65 -6.40
C GLN A 104 -3.42 -2.78 -6.10
N ARG A 105 -2.97 -3.78 -5.36
CA ARG A 105 -3.80 -4.93 -4.99
C ARG A 105 -3.70 -5.22 -3.51
N GLU A 106 -4.85 -5.43 -2.90
CA GLU A 106 -4.96 -5.89 -1.52
C GLU A 106 -5.64 -7.22 -1.52
N THR A 107 -5.00 -8.24 -0.96
CA THR A 107 -5.57 -9.58 -0.81
C THR A 107 -5.81 -9.87 0.66
N LEU A 108 -7.05 -10.14 1.01
CA LEU A 108 -7.49 -10.35 2.39
C LEU A 108 -7.89 -11.81 2.56
N VAL A 109 -7.23 -12.50 3.49
CA VAL A 109 -7.49 -13.91 3.78
C VAL A 109 -7.65 -14.13 5.27
N GLY A 110 -8.39 -15.17 5.65
CA GLY A 110 -8.57 -15.54 7.04
C GLY A 110 -10.05 -15.73 7.41
N ARG A 111 -10.28 -16.32 8.57
CA ARG A 111 -11.62 -16.68 9.03
C ARG A 111 -12.51 -15.47 9.32
N LEU A 112 -11.92 -14.33 9.68
CA LEU A 112 -12.68 -13.11 9.97
C LEU A 112 -13.04 -12.30 8.73
N VAL A 113 -12.49 -12.62 7.55
CA VAL A 113 -12.76 -11.85 6.34
C VAL A 113 -14.24 -11.71 6.02
N PRO A 114 -15.07 -12.78 6.05
CA PRO A 114 -16.50 -12.63 5.79
C PRO A 114 -17.22 -11.72 6.79
N LEU A 115 -16.76 -11.67 8.04
CA LEU A 115 -17.37 -10.84 9.08
C LEU A 115 -16.94 -9.38 8.99
N ALA A 116 -15.89 -9.09 8.26
CA ALA A 116 -15.31 -7.75 8.12
C ALA A 116 -15.76 -7.03 6.85
N ALA A 117 -16.74 -7.57 6.11
CA ALA A 117 -17.15 -7.02 4.82
C ALA A 117 -17.46 -5.51 4.83
N PRO A 118 -18.22 -4.94 5.79
CA PRO A 118 -18.47 -3.50 5.81
C PRO A 118 -17.20 -2.67 5.97
N MET A 119 -16.24 -3.15 6.77
CA MET A 119 -14.95 -2.48 6.97
C MET A 119 -14.11 -2.57 5.70
N ILE A 120 -14.13 -3.72 5.03
CA ILE A 120 -13.40 -3.95 3.78
C ILE A 120 -13.94 -3.05 2.68
N ASP A 121 -15.25 -2.82 2.61
CA ASP A 121 -15.84 -1.90 1.63
C ASP A 121 -15.34 -0.47 1.80
N LYS A 122 -15.18 -0.01 3.05
CA LYS A 122 -14.57 1.29 3.33
C LYS A 122 -13.09 1.31 2.93
N TYR A 123 -12.40 0.21 3.17
CA TYR A 123 -11.00 0.06 2.84
C TYR A 123 -10.76 0.12 1.34
N GLU A 124 -11.65 -0.45 0.55
CA GLU A 124 -11.61 -0.38 -0.91
C GLU A 124 -11.55 1.06 -1.42
N LYS A 125 -12.34 1.95 -0.82
CA LYS A 125 -12.30 3.38 -1.16
C LYS A 125 -10.97 4.02 -0.83
N GLN A 126 -10.33 3.59 0.26
CA GLN A 126 -9.02 4.09 0.65
C GLN A 126 -7.93 3.64 -0.34
N VAL A 127 -8.04 2.41 -0.86
CA VAL A 127 -7.11 1.91 -1.87
C VAL A 127 -7.16 2.78 -3.12
N VAL A 128 -8.36 3.13 -3.59
CA VAL A 128 -8.53 4.02 -4.74
C VAL A 128 -7.96 5.41 -4.45
N ARG A 129 -8.24 5.96 -3.28
CA ARG A 129 -7.74 7.28 -2.88
C ARG A 129 -6.22 7.31 -2.79
N LEU A 130 -5.61 6.22 -2.35
CA LEU A 130 -4.16 6.12 -2.28
C LEU A 130 -3.53 6.23 -3.68
N ASN A 131 -4.09 5.54 -4.67
CA ASN A 131 -3.64 5.65 -6.05
C ASN A 131 -3.74 7.09 -6.57
N GLU A 132 -4.86 7.75 -6.32
CA GLU A 132 -5.07 9.13 -6.77
C GLU A 132 -4.11 10.10 -6.09
N ALA A 133 -3.89 9.93 -4.79
CA ALA A 133 -2.95 10.74 -4.03
C ALA A 133 -1.51 10.53 -4.48
N LEU A 134 -1.13 9.29 -4.78
CA LEU A 134 0.18 8.97 -5.33
C LEU A 134 0.40 9.67 -6.67
N ARG A 135 -0.59 9.61 -7.58
CA ARG A 135 -0.53 10.31 -8.86
C ARG A 135 -0.35 11.81 -8.66
N THR A 136 -1.18 12.42 -7.84
CA THR A 136 -1.11 13.85 -7.56
C THR A 136 0.25 14.23 -7.01
N ARG A 137 0.76 13.47 -6.05
CA ARG A 137 2.07 13.73 -5.46
C ARG A 137 3.19 13.62 -6.48
N CYS A 138 3.19 12.59 -7.30
CA CYS A 138 4.21 12.39 -8.32
C CYS A 138 4.18 13.46 -9.40
N GLN A 139 3.01 13.92 -9.81
CA GLN A 139 2.84 14.87 -10.90
C GLN A 139 2.98 16.33 -10.48
N THR A 140 2.86 16.64 -9.20
CA THR A 140 2.99 18.00 -8.67
C THR A 140 4.27 18.24 -7.91
N ALA A 141 5.03 17.21 -7.59
CA ALA A 141 6.31 17.33 -6.90
C ALA A 141 7.38 17.89 -7.84
N LEU A 142 7.98 18.98 -7.46
CA LEU A 142 9.05 19.62 -8.20
C LEU A 142 10.36 19.55 -7.43
#